data_cf21fa2a214e634d6da55be035bf9be5
#
_entry.id   cf21fa2a214e634d6da55be035bf9be5
#
_cell.length_a   1.000
_cell.length_b   1.000
_cell.length_c   1.000
_cell.angle_alpha   90.00
_cell.angle_beta   90.00
_cell.angle_gamma   90.00
#
_symmetry.space_group_name_H-M   'P 1'
#
loop_
_entity.id
_entity.type
_entity.pdbx_description
1 polymer ?
#
loop_
_entity_poly.entity_id
_entity_poly.type
_entity_poly.pdbx_seq_one_letter_code
_entity_poly.pdbx_strand_id
1 'polypeptide(L)'
;MEEIQQDEDKKFREMLDIRRARTGDPYVLDRMMDKEMRLKDSLDRRVMHEDIMSIVNTSIIPHTLQGDIYDIIGNIVHIEMHENQLTNERIYLLDVQSLYYMIRIAINEKDLEGAPLVGRRFRGVTWLQGLLVLDRP
;
A
#
# COMPACT_ATOMS: atom_id res chain seq x y z
N MET A 1 6.65 -24.10 -14.70
CA MET A 1 5.44 -24.85 -15.11
C MET A 1 4.70 -25.47 -13.94
N GLU A 2 5.37 -26.08 -12.99
CA GLU A 2 4.71 -26.69 -11.82
C GLU A 2 4.02 -25.69 -10.88
N GLU A 3 4.58 -24.50 -10.68
CA GLU A 3 3.99 -23.45 -9.82
C GLU A 3 2.68 -22.89 -10.38
N ILE A 4 2.55 -22.76 -11.70
CA ILE A 4 1.33 -22.27 -12.35
C ILE A 4 0.19 -23.26 -12.23
N GLN A 5 0.49 -24.56 -12.38
CA GLN A 5 -0.50 -25.64 -12.20
C GLN A 5 -0.98 -25.75 -10.76
N GLN A 6 -0.10 -25.56 -9.78
CA GLN A 6 -0.46 -25.59 -8.36
C GLN A 6 -1.39 -24.43 -7.98
N ASP A 7 -1.20 -23.25 -8.57
CA ASP A 7 -2.04 -22.07 -8.29
C ASP A 7 -3.42 -22.20 -8.95
N GLU A 8 -3.50 -22.76 -10.14
CA GLU A 8 -4.78 -23.07 -10.81
C GLU A 8 -5.58 -24.14 -10.08
N ASP A 9 -4.94 -25.21 -9.63
CA ASP A 9 -5.58 -26.26 -8.84
C ASP A 9 -6.09 -25.74 -7.48
N LYS A 10 -5.36 -24.81 -6.86
CA LYS A 10 -5.75 -24.16 -5.62
C LYS A 10 -6.98 -23.28 -5.82
N LYS A 11 -7.00 -22.45 -6.86
CA LYS A 11 -8.14 -21.60 -7.21
C LYS A 11 -9.38 -22.43 -7.54
N PHE A 12 -9.20 -23.53 -8.26
CA PHE A 12 -10.30 -24.43 -8.60
C PHE A 12 -10.91 -25.10 -7.36
N ARG A 13 -10.09 -25.53 -6.40
CA ARG A 13 -10.56 -26.08 -5.11
C ARG A 13 -11.30 -25.04 -4.29
N GLU A 14 -10.79 -23.82 -4.22
CA GLU A 14 -11.45 -22.71 -3.51
C GLU A 14 -12.82 -22.38 -4.13
N MET A 15 -12.93 -22.42 -5.45
CA MET A 15 -14.19 -22.20 -6.15
C MET A 15 -15.20 -23.33 -5.92
N LEU A 16 -14.76 -24.58 -5.85
CA LEU A 16 -15.59 -25.72 -5.48
C LEU A 16 -16.08 -25.64 -4.02
N ASP A 17 -15.22 -25.21 -3.11
CA ASP A 17 -15.56 -25.02 -1.70
C ASP A 17 -16.62 -23.93 -1.51
N ILE A 18 -16.47 -22.81 -2.22
CA ILE A 18 -17.48 -21.73 -2.22
C ILE A 18 -18.82 -22.23 -2.76
N ARG A 19 -18.81 -23.03 -3.80
CA ARG A 19 -20.03 -23.60 -4.38
C ARG A 19 -20.72 -24.59 -3.42
N ARG A 20 -19.94 -25.41 -2.71
CA ARG A 20 -20.45 -26.34 -1.69
C ARG A 20 -20.94 -25.63 -0.45
N ALA A 21 -20.27 -24.54 -0.04
CA ALA A 21 -20.73 -23.70 1.07
C ALA A 21 -22.10 -23.06 0.77
N ARG A 22 -22.38 -22.70 -0.47
CA ARG A 22 -23.71 -22.19 -0.90
C ARG A 22 -24.81 -23.25 -0.83
N THR A 23 -24.48 -24.52 -0.92
CA THR A 23 -25.42 -25.65 -0.78
C THR A 23 -25.61 -26.12 0.66
N GLY A 24 -24.95 -25.45 1.64
CA GLY A 24 -25.13 -25.72 3.06
C GLY A 24 -24.39 -26.94 3.58
N ASP A 25 -23.28 -27.34 2.92
CA ASP A 25 -22.45 -28.45 3.38
C ASP A 25 -21.74 -28.04 4.70
N PRO A 26 -22.07 -28.67 5.84
CA PRO A 26 -21.56 -28.27 7.15
C PRO A 26 -20.04 -28.45 7.28
N TYR A 27 -19.44 -29.41 6.57
CA TYR A 27 -18.00 -29.64 6.61
C TYR A 27 -17.20 -28.53 5.91
N VAL A 28 -17.76 -27.96 4.85
CA VAL A 28 -17.12 -26.87 4.12
C VAL A 28 -17.25 -25.56 4.89
N LEU A 29 -18.40 -25.31 5.49
CA LEU A 29 -18.61 -24.14 6.34
C LEU A 29 -17.69 -24.15 7.55
N ASP A 30 -17.54 -25.28 8.24
CA ASP A 30 -16.68 -25.43 9.42
C ASP A 30 -15.21 -25.18 9.05
N ARG A 31 -14.76 -25.71 7.94
CA ARG A 31 -13.39 -25.52 7.42
C ARG A 31 -13.11 -24.08 6.97
N MET A 32 -14.10 -23.40 6.41
CA MET A 32 -13.98 -21.99 6.04
C MET A 32 -13.93 -21.10 7.28
N MET A 33 -14.75 -21.35 8.27
CA MET A 33 -14.73 -20.65 9.57
C MET A 33 -13.39 -20.85 10.29
N ASP A 34 -12.85 -22.07 10.30
CA ASP A 34 -11.54 -22.36 10.88
C ASP A 34 -10.41 -21.59 10.17
N LYS A 35 -10.47 -21.49 8.85
CA LYS A 35 -9.50 -20.73 8.05
C LYS A 35 -9.57 -19.24 8.33
N GLU A 36 -10.78 -18.69 8.43
CA GLU A 36 -10.99 -17.29 8.80
C GLU A 36 -10.53 -16.99 10.23
N MET A 37 -10.82 -17.88 11.17
CA MET A 37 -10.42 -17.72 12.56
C MET A 37 -8.91 -17.75 12.73
N ARG A 38 -8.19 -18.65 12.02
CA ARG A 38 -6.73 -18.70 12.01
C ARG A 38 -6.10 -17.46 11.36
N LEU A 39 -6.72 -16.95 10.29
CA LEU A 39 -6.29 -15.73 9.63
C LEU A 39 -6.45 -14.52 10.58
N LYS A 40 -7.59 -14.42 11.24
CA LYS A 40 -7.88 -13.39 12.22
C LYS A 40 -6.89 -13.44 13.39
N ASP A 41 -6.67 -14.62 13.97
CA ASP A 41 -5.71 -14.81 15.08
C ASP A 41 -4.27 -14.44 14.67
N SER A 42 -3.87 -14.75 13.43
CA SER A 42 -2.54 -14.39 12.93
C SER A 42 -2.39 -12.88 12.73
N LEU A 43 -3.45 -12.22 12.26
CA LEU A 43 -3.49 -10.76 12.11
C LEU A 43 -3.50 -10.06 13.47
N ASP A 44 -4.32 -10.54 14.42
CA ASP A 44 -4.40 -10.00 15.76
C ASP A 44 -3.06 -10.10 16.52
N ARG A 45 -2.33 -11.21 16.36
CA ARG A 45 -0.98 -11.35 16.93
C ARG A 45 0.03 -10.39 16.30
N ARG A 46 -0.05 -10.18 14.99
CA ARG A 46 0.84 -9.23 14.30
C ARG A 46 0.53 -7.79 14.71
N VAL A 47 -0.74 -7.44 14.84
CA VAL A 47 -1.17 -6.12 15.32
C VAL A 47 -0.74 -5.84 16.76
N MET A 48 -0.68 -6.87 17.63
CA MET A 48 -0.20 -6.74 19.01
C MET A 48 1.32 -6.53 19.12
N HIS A 49 2.09 -7.04 18.17
CA HIS A 49 3.56 -7.00 18.21
C HIS A 49 4.20 -6.04 17.22
N GLU A 50 3.47 -5.64 16.20
CA GLU A 50 3.94 -4.75 15.15
C GLU A 50 2.97 -3.59 14.99
N ASP A 51 3.50 -2.38 14.77
CA ASP A 51 2.67 -1.25 14.37
C ASP A 51 1.92 -1.62 13.08
N ILE A 52 0.60 -1.36 13.04
CA ILE A 52 -0.24 -1.62 11.86
C ILE A 52 0.39 -1.07 10.58
N MET A 53 1.13 0.04 10.71
CA MET A 53 1.82 0.68 9.60
C MET A 53 3.06 -0.08 9.12
N SER A 54 3.59 -1.02 9.90
CA SER A 54 4.66 -1.90 9.45
C SER A 54 4.14 -3.05 8.57
N ILE A 55 2.86 -3.39 8.71
CA ILE A 55 2.20 -4.46 7.95
C ILE A 55 1.78 -3.96 6.57
N VAL A 56 1.41 -2.68 6.46
CA VAL A 56 1.00 -2.06 5.19
C VAL A 56 2.24 -1.61 4.44
N ASN A 57 2.53 -2.28 3.32
CA ASN A 57 3.70 -1.95 2.50
C ASN A 57 3.51 -0.67 1.68
N THR A 58 2.36 -0.53 1.05
CA THR A 58 2.03 0.63 0.22
C THR A 58 0.54 0.94 0.31
N SER A 59 0.19 2.22 0.39
CA SER A 59 -1.20 2.65 0.36
C SER A 59 -1.34 4.10 -0.11
N ILE A 60 -2.47 4.40 -0.70
CA ILE A 60 -2.93 5.74 -1.03
C ILE A 60 -4.36 5.84 -0.53
N ILE A 61 -4.58 6.55 0.57
CA ILE A 61 -5.87 6.62 1.24
C ILE A 61 -6.29 8.09 1.37
N PRO A 62 -7.50 8.46 0.95
CA PRO A 62 -8.02 9.80 1.21
C PRO A 62 -8.01 10.08 2.71
N HIS A 63 -7.41 11.20 3.12
CA HIS A 63 -7.35 11.59 4.52
C HIS A 63 -8.73 12.00 5.05
N THR A 64 -9.54 12.59 4.18
CA THR A 64 -10.92 12.96 4.44
C THR A 64 -11.82 12.52 3.29
N LEU A 65 -13.13 12.40 3.54
CA LEU A 65 -14.12 12.04 2.51
C LEU A 65 -14.26 13.08 1.39
N GLN A 66 -13.84 14.30 1.68
CA GLN A 66 -13.89 15.42 0.73
C GLN A 66 -12.53 16.12 0.76
N GLY A 67 -11.80 16.03 -0.32
CA GLY A 67 -10.56 16.77 -0.45
C GLY A 67 -9.48 16.08 -1.26
N ASP A 68 -8.43 16.81 -1.41
CA ASP A 68 -7.22 16.53 -2.18
C ASP A 68 -6.05 16.13 -1.27
N ILE A 69 -6.33 15.82 -0.01
CA ILE A 69 -5.35 15.37 0.98
C ILE A 69 -5.40 13.86 1.12
N TYR A 70 -4.24 13.23 0.97
CA TYR A 70 -4.06 11.78 0.99
C TYR A 70 -2.97 11.36 1.95
N ASP A 71 -3.22 10.27 2.66
CA ASP A 71 -2.21 9.51 3.39
C ASP A 71 -1.52 8.58 2.40
N ILE A 72 -0.21 8.78 2.19
CA ILE A 72 0.58 8.00 1.26
C ILE A 72 1.62 7.19 2.02
N ILE A 73 1.67 5.90 1.74
CA ILE A 73 2.73 5.00 2.16
C ILE A 73 3.31 4.36 0.90
N GLY A 74 4.61 4.47 0.71
CA GLY A 74 5.27 3.89 -0.45
C GLY A 74 6.78 3.78 -0.26
N ASN A 75 7.46 3.27 -1.26
CA ASN A 75 8.90 3.10 -1.25
C ASN A 75 9.57 4.20 -2.06
N ILE A 76 10.58 4.83 -1.49
CA ILE A 76 11.37 5.86 -2.17
C ILE A 76 12.25 5.18 -3.21
N VAL A 77 12.09 5.57 -4.47
CA VAL A 77 12.87 5.01 -5.59
C VAL A 77 13.88 6.00 -6.16
N HIS A 78 13.62 7.30 -6.00
CA HIS A 78 14.52 8.36 -6.44
C HIS A 78 14.42 9.57 -5.53
N ILE A 79 15.52 10.31 -5.39
CA ILE A 79 15.62 11.50 -4.54
C ILE A 79 16.38 12.58 -5.29
N GLU A 80 15.79 13.76 -5.35
CA GLU A 80 16.46 14.99 -5.78
C GLU A 80 16.39 16.02 -4.66
N MET A 81 17.43 16.83 -4.52
CA MET A 81 17.45 17.93 -3.55
C MET A 81 17.59 19.26 -4.30
N HIS A 82 16.73 20.19 -3.98
CA HIS A 82 16.76 21.55 -4.51
C HIS A 82 16.81 22.55 -3.37
N GLU A 83 17.51 23.66 -3.59
CA GLU A 83 17.52 24.79 -2.69
C GLU A 83 16.64 25.91 -3.25
N ASN A 84 15.71 26.38 -2.44
CA ASN A 84 14.89 27.52 -2.81
C ASN A 84 15.73 28.80 -2.72
N GLN A 85 15.98 29.44 -3.84
CA GLN A 85 16.85 30.62 -3.94
C GLN A 85 16.31 31.85 -3.16
N LEU A 86 15.01 31.88 -2.89
CA LEU A 86 14.39 33.00 -2.16
C LEU A 86 14.45 32.81 -0.64
N THR A 87 14.28 31.59 -0.18
CA THR A 87 14.20 31.28 1.27
C THR A 87 15.42 30.56 1.80
N ASN A 88 16.33 30.10 0.92
CA ASN A 88 17.46 29.21 1.24
C ASN A 88 17.05 27.91 1.92
N GLU A 89 15.81 27.49 1.73
CA GLU A 89 15.31 26.25 2.27
C GLU A 89 15.61 25.09 1.31
N ARG A 90 15.95 23.95 1.88
CA ARG A 90 16.13 22.72 1.10
C ARG A 90 14.81 22.01 0.92
N ILE A 91 14.53 21.63 -0.31
CA ILE A 91 13.34 20.89 -0.71
C ILE A 91 13.80 19.58 -1.32
N TYR A 92 13.27 18.47 -0.80
CA TYR A 92 13.46 17.17 -1.37
C TYR A 92 12.31 16.84 -2.34
N LEU A 93 12.66 16.38 -3.52
CA LEU A 93 11.74 15.75 -4.46
C LEU A 93 11.95 14.25 -4.37
N LEU A 94 10.93 13.54 -3.88
CA LEU A 94 10.95 12.10 -3.70
C LEU A 94 10.05 11.46 -4.74
N ASP A 95 10.58 10.56 -5.54
CA ASP A 95 9.75 9.68 -6.35
C ASP A 95 9.41 8.44 -5.51
N VAL A 96 8.14 8.31 -5.17
CA VAL A 96 7.61 7.29 -4.28
C VAL A 96 6.71 6.35 -5.07
N GLN A 97 7.05 5.08 -5.04
CA GLN A 97 6.21 4.03 -5.60
C GLN A 97 5.22 3.55 -4.55
N SER A 98 3.95 3.75 -4.82
CA SER A 98 2.86 3.29 -3.98
C SER A 98 1.78 2.61 -4.83
N LEU A 99 1.45 1.36 -4.51
CA LEU A 99 0.60 0.51 -5.32
C LEU A 99 1.14 0.42 -6.76
N TYR A 100 0.34 0.84 -7.74
CA TYR A 100 0.71 0.87 -9.17
C TYR A 100 1.16 2.26 -9.64
N TYR A 101 1.26 3.22 -8.73
CA TYR A 101 1.52 4.62 -9.06
C TYR A 101 2.93 5.03 -8.67
N MET A 102 3.51 5.88 -9.48
CA MET A 102 4.70 6.65 -9.15
C MET A 102 4.27 8.07 -8.84
N ILE A 103 4.52 8.51 -7.61
CA ILE A 103 4.10 9.82 -7.14
C ILE A 103 5.33 10.64 -6.80
N ARG A 104 5.43 11.84 -7.35
CA ARG A 104 6.47 12.78 -6.98
C ARG A 104 5.99 13.64 -5.82
N ILE A 105 6.73 13.62 -4.73
CA ILE A 105 6.43 14.33 -3.50
C ILE A 105 7.49 15.39 -3.29
N ALA A 106 7.06 16.65 -3.14
CA ALA A 106 7.92 17.75 -2.71
C ALA A 106 7.75 17.97 -1.21
N ILE A 107 8.83 17.94 -0.46
CA ILE A 107 8.81 18.13 0.98
C ILE A 107 9.98 19.00 1.43
N ASN A 108 9.71 19.94 2.35
CA ASN A 108 10.75 20.74 2.96
C ASN A 108 11.58 19.87 3.93
N GLU A 109 12.89 20.08 3.95
CA GLU A 109 13.80 19.36 4.87
C GLU A 109 13.35 19.45 6.34
N LYS A 110 12.75 20.59 6.75
CA LYS A 110 12.25 20.81 8.10
C LYS A 110 11.09 19.89 8.49
N ASP A 111 10.31 19.45 7.49
CA ASP A 111 9.13 18.61 7.70
C ASP A 111 9.45 17.12 7.59
N LEU A 112 10.69 16.78 7.28
CA LEU A 112 11.16 15.39 7.21
C LEU A 112 11.55 14.88 8.59
N GLU A 113 10.94 13.77 8.99
CA GLU A 113 11.38 12.98 10.12
C GLU A 113 12.39 11.92 9.64
N GLY A 114 13.68 12.20 9.84
CA GLY A 114 14.77 11.33 9.41
C GLY A 114 15.32 11.67 8.02
N ALA A 115 16.38 10.98 7.63
CA ALA A 115 17.02 11.17 6.34
C ALA A 115 16.32 10.35 5.24
N PRO A 116 15.92 10.97 4.12
CA PRO A 116 15.38 10.25 2.99
C PRO A 116 16.50 9.44 2.32
N LEU A 117 16.24 8.18 2.06
CA LEU A 117 17.17 7.30 1.34
C LEU A 117 16.37 6.42 0.36
N VAL A 118 16.96 6.17 -0.80
CA VAL A 118 16.39 5.22 -1.77
C VAL A 118 16.24 3.85 -1.13
N GLY A 119 15.09 3.21 -1.33
CA GLY A 119 14.74 1.93 -0.72
C GLY A 119 14.07 2.03 0.65
N ARG A 120 14.08 3.20 1.29
CA ARG A 120 13.31 3.43 2.51
C ARG A 120 11.85 3.71 2.22
N ARG A 121 11.02 3.48 3.23
CA ARG A 121 9.60 3.75 3.17
C ARG A 121 9.33 5.23 3.48
N PHE A 122 8.52 5.84 2.63
CA PHE A 122 7.89 7.12 2.90
C PHE A 122 6.51 6.90 3.52
N ARG A 123 6.17 7.70 4.49
CA ARG A 123 4.82 7.82 5.04
C ARG A 123 4.52 9.28 5.33
N GLY A 124 3.41 9.77 4.83
CA GLY A 124 3.03 11.15 5.11
C GLY A 124 1.66 11.51 4.58
N VAL A 125 1.12 12.58 5.14
CA VAL A 125 -0.09 13.25 4.66
C VAL A 125 0.34 14.25 3.59
N THR A 126 -0.23 14.13 2.42
CA THR A 126 0.18 14.91 1.24
C THR A 126 -1.01 15.60 0.59
N TRP A 127 -0.76 16.79 0.06
CA TRP A 127 -1.71 17.46 -0.81
C TRP A 127 -1.47 17.05 -2.25
N LEU A 128 -2.41 16.29 -2.80
CA LEU A 128 -2.31 15.77 -4.15
C LEU A 128 -2.70 16.83 -5.17
N GLN A 129 -1.79 17.09 -6.09
CA GLN A 129 -2.01 17.94 -7.24
C GLN A 129 -1.73 17.15 -8.51
N GLY A 130 -2.47 17.42 -9.56
CA GLY A 130 -2.28 16.77 -10.84
C GLY A 130 -2.41 17.73 -12.00
N LEU A 131 -1.58 17.53 -13.00
CA LEU A 131 -1.70 18.19 -14.30
C LEU A 131 -2.02 17.12 -15.35
N LEU A 132 -3.11 17.31 -16.07
CA LEU A 132 -3.45 16.44 -17.18
C LEU A 132 -2.58 16.79 -18.39
N VAL A 133 -1.70 15.86 -18.75
CA VAL A 133 -0.93 15.95 -19.99
C VAL A 133 -1.68 15.15 -21.05
N LEU A 134 -2.22 15.84 -22.04
CA LEU A 134 -2.83 15.20 -23.21
C LEU A 134 -1.74 15.06 -24.26
N ASP A 135 -1.36 13.84 -24.57
CA ASP A 135 -0.55 13.55 -25.72
C ASP A 135 -1.34 13.94 -26.97
N ARG A 136 -0.87 14.95 -27.67
CA ARG A 136 -1.45 15.27 -28.99
C ARG A 136 -1.02 14.18 -29.96
N PRO A 137 -1.96 13.60 -30.69
CA PRO A 137 -1.65 12.60 -31.70
C PRO A 137 -0.79 13.17 -32.81
#